data_aad0bad6a24098a61954d1b05ede0b7d
#
_entry.id   aad0bad6a24098a61954d1b05ede0b7d
#
_cell.length_a   1.000
_cell.length_b   1.000
_cell.length_c   1.000
_cell.angle_alpha   90.00
_cell.angle_beta   90.00
_cell.angle_gamma   90.00
#
_symmetry.space_group_name_H-M   'P 1'
#
loop_
_entity.id
_entity.type
_entity.pdbx_description
1 polymer ?
#
loop_
_entity_poly.entity_id
_entity_poly.type
_entity_poly.pdbx_seq_one_letter_code
_entity_poly.pdbx_strand_id
1 'polypeptide(L)'
;DRRQRQMCIRDSDKLLQLVIIAIITDTIFGILRAIKDRNFNSCFGINGAIRKCAMILSIILLVIVDYITQFNLIGFLPEEVRQFFGESIGIAGFFEILFLTYEVVSILKNMVLCGLPVKKVWLYVKMFLSKYTDELPDDDELADTDSKTEKYIS
;
A
#
# COMPACT_ATOMS: atom_id res chain seq x y z
N ASP A 1 -19.22 16.89 -21.34
CA ASP A 1 -19.91 15.97 -20.44
C ASP A 1 -19.57 14.50 -20.62
N ARG A 2 -19.68 13.94 -21.83
CA ARG A 2 -19.28 12.54 -22.06
C ARG A 2 -17.76 12.36 -22.03
N ARG A 3 -16.96 13.33 -22.44
CA ARG A 3 -15.50 13.29 -22.38
C ARG A 3 -14.96 13.32 -20.94
N GLN A 4 -15.57 14.11 -20.06
CA GLN A 4 -15.21 14.15 -18.65
C GLN A 4 -15.51 12.82 -17.94
N ARG A 5 -16.64 12.16 -18.26
CA ARG A 5 -16.97 10.84 -17.71
C ARG A 5 -16.00 9.75 -18.15
N GLN A 6 -15.61 9.75 -19.42
CA GLN A 6 -14.62 8.77 -19.93
C GLN A 6 -13.22 9.00 -19.36
N MET A 7 -12.84 10.25 -19.05
CA MET A 7 -11.56 10.57 -18.43
C MET A 7 -11.51 10.10 -16.97
N CYS A 8 -12.56 10.35 -16.20
CA CYS A 8 -12.66 9.97 -14.79
C CYS A 8 -12.60 8.44 -14.58
N ILE A 9 -13.32 7.68 -15.42
CA ILE A 9 -13.31 6.21 -15.39
C ILE A 9 -11.90 5.68 -15.74
N ARG A 10 -11.23 6.28 -16.73
CA ARG A 10 -9.90 5.83 -17.19
C ARG A 10 -8.77 6.09 -16.20
N ASP A 11 -8.87 7.14 -15.40
CA ASP A 11 -7.85 7.45 -14.38
C ASP A 11 -8.06 6.60 -13.11
N SER A 12 -9.30 6.35 -12.71
CA SER A 12 -9.63 5.38 -11.67
C SER A 12 -9.17 3.96 -12.06
N ASP A 13 -9.34 3.56 -13.33
CA ASP A 13 -8.83 2.26 -13.81
C ASP A 13 -7.31 2.10 -13.63
N LYS A 14 -6.53 3.17 -13.83
CA LYS A 14 -5.08 3.14 -13.64
C LYS A 14 -4.68 3.03 -12.17
N LEU A 15 -5.34 3.78 -11.29
CA LEU A 15 -5.10 3.69 -9.84
C LEU A 15 -5.44 2.30 -9.31
N LEU A 16 -6.58 1.75 -9.73
CA LEU A 16 -6.97 0.38 -9.38
C LEU A 16 -5.94 -0.64 -9.85
N GLN A 17 -5.43 -0.52 -11.07
CA GLN A 17 -4.38 -1.39 -11.58
C GLN A 17 -3.10 -1.29 -10.73
N LEU A 18 -2.70 -0.08 -10.34
CA LEU A 18 -1.54 0.13 -9.46
C LEU A 18 -1.73 -0.51 -8.09
N VAL A 19 -2.91 -0.41 -7.49
CA VAL A 19 -3.23 -1.07 -6.21
C VAL A 19 -3.13 -2.59 -6.35
N ILE A 20 -3.68 -3.16 -7.41
CA ILE A 20 -3.60 -4.62 -7.66
C ILE A 20 -2.14 -5.06 -7.82
N ILE A 21 -1.34 -4.35 -8.60
CA ILE A 21 0.09 -4.63 -8.79
C ILE A 21 0.83 -4.53 -7.44
N ALA A 22 0.54 -3.51 -6.63
CA ALA A 22 1.14 -3.35 -5.32
C ALA A 22 0.80 -4.51 -4.37
N ILE A 23 -0.47 -4.94 -4.33
CA ILE A 23 -0.93 -6.10 -3.53
C ILE A 23 -0.19 -7.38 -3.95
N ILE A 24 -0.04 -7.63 -5.25
CA ILE A 24 0.68 -8.79 -5.76
C ILE A 24 2.16 -8.71 -5.37
N THR A 25 2.79 -7.56 -5.55
CA THR A 25 4.20 -7.32 -5.21
C THR A 25 4.46 -7.51 -3.72
N ASP A 26 3.62 -6.94 -2.85
CA ASP A 26 3.74 -7.12 -1.40
C ASP A 26 3.57 -8.60 -1.01
N THR A 27 2.64 -9.30 -1.65
CA THR A 27 2.45 -10.74 -1.41
C THR A 27 3.70 -11.54 -1.78
N ILE A 28 4.34 -11.24 -2.92
CA ILE A 28 5.59 -11.89 -3.34
C ILE A 28 6.70 -11.63 -2.33
N PHE A 29 6.93 -10.38 -1.91
CA PHE A 29 7.93 -10.05 -0.92
C PHE A 29 7.63 -10.67 0.46
N GLY A 30 6.37 -10.77 0.85
CA GLY A 30 5.95 -11.47 2.06
C GLY A 30 6.29 -12.96 2.02
N ILE A 31 6.07 -13.63 0.88
CA ILE A 31 6.45 -15.04 0.66
C ILE A 31 7.97 -15.20 0.70
N LEU A 32 8.72 -14.33 0.00
CA LEU A 32 10.18 -14.36 0.01
C LEU A 32 10.76 -14.21 1.43
N ARG A 33 10.18 -13.31 2.22
CA ARG A 33 10.51 -13.16 3.64
C ARG A 33 10.26 -14.45 4.41
N ALA A 34 9.07 -15.05 4.27
CA ALA A 34 8.70 -16.29 4.97
C ALA A 34 9.64 -17.46 4.60
N ILE A 35 10.09 -17.54 3.35
CA ILE A 35 11.08 -18.53 2.89
C ILE A 35 12.43 -18.27 3.56
N LYS A 36 12.89 -17.00 3.58
CA LYS A 36 14.15 -16.61 4.20
C LYS A 36 14.19 -16.96 5.69
N ASP A 37 13.14 -16.61 6.41
CA ASP A 37 13.05 -16.79 7.87
C ASP A 37 12.75 -18.25 8.28
N ARG A 38 12.52 -19.15 7.32
CA ARG A 38 12.11 -20.57 7.51
C ARG A 38 10.91 -20.74 8.47
N ASN A 39 10.13 -19.68 8.66
CA ASN A 39 8.96 -19.64 9.54
C ASN A 39 7.69 -19.45 8.70
N PHE A 40 7.16 -20.56 8.17
CA PHE A 40 5.81 -20.56 7.60
C PHE A 40 4.76 -20.57 8.73
N ASN A 41 4.53 -19.43 9.37
CA ASN A 41 3.41 -19.27 10.29
C ASN A 41 2.14 -18.98 9.48
N SER A 42 1.31 -20.01 9.31
CA SER A 42 0.03 -19.91 8.57
C SER A 42 -0.87 -18.76 9.07
N CYS A 43 -0.84 -18.48 10.38
CA CYS A 43 -1.65 -17.40 10.97
C CYS A 43 -1.27 -16.00 10.43
N PHE A 44 0.00 -15.71 10.24
CA PHE A 44 0.44 -14.42 9.67
C PHE A 44 0.04 -14.29 8.20
N GLY A 45 0.14 -15.36 7.43
CA GLY A 45 -0.30 -15.39 6.04
C GLY A 45 -1.80 -15.16 5.88
N ILE A 46 -2.61 -15.77 6.73
CA ILE A 46 -4.08 -15.65 6.72
C ILE A 46 -4.50 -14.21 7.05
N ASN A 47 -3.94 -13.59 8.09
CA ASN A 47 -4.26 -12.20 8.45
C ASN A 47 -3.92 -11.21 7.34
N GLY A 48 -2.76 -11.39 6.68
CA GLY A 48 -2.39 -10.59 5.52
C GLY A 48 -3.35 -10.77 4.34
N ALA A 49 -3.76 -12.02 4.06
CA ALA A 49 -4.70 -12.33 3.00
C ALA A 49 -6.09 -11.73 3.28
N ILE A 50 -6.61 -11.85 4.50
CA ILE A 50 -7.90 -11.26 4.90
C ILE A 50 -7.89 -9.75 4.68
N ARG A 51 -6.82 -9.06 5.10
CA ARG A 51 -6.68 -7.61 4.92
C ARG A 51 -6.72 -7.21 3.45
N LYS A 52 -6.00 -7.92 2.59
CA LYS A 52 -5.96 -7.67 1.15
C LYS A 52 -7.31 -7.94 0.48
N CYS A 53 -7.98 -8.99 0.85
CA CYS A 53 -9.35 -9.26 0.39
C CYS A 53 -10.31 -8.15 0.82
N ALA A 54 -10.20 -7.66 2.06
CA ALA A 54 -11.02 -6.56 2.55
C ALA A 54 -10.75 -5.25 1.78
N MET A 55 -9.49 -4.93 1.46
CA MET A 55 -9.14 -3.77 0.63
C MET A 55 -9.77 -3.86 -0.75
N ILE A 56 -9.64 -4.99 -1.44
CA ILE A 56 -10.23 -5.19 -2.78
C ILE A 56 -11.75 -5.06 -2.73
N LEU A 57 -12.39 -5.70 -1.75
CA LEU A 57 -13.84 -5.64 -1.59
C LEU A 57 -14.31 -4.21 -1.30
N SER A 58 -13.58 -3.47 -0.47
CA SER A 58 -13.87 -2.06 -0.16
C SER A 58 -13.77 -1.17 -1.41
N ILE A 59 -12.74 -1.35 -2.25
CA ILE A 59 -12.60 -0.60 -3.48
C ILE A 59 -13.77 -0.89 -4.43
N ILE A 60 -14.14 -2.16 -4.61
CA ILE A 60 -15.27 -2.53 -5.48
C ILE A 60 -16.56 -1.86 -5.00
N LEU A 61 -16.81 -1.89 -3.68
CA LEU A 61 -17.99 -1.22 -3.10
C LEU A 61 -17.97 0.28 -3.34
N LEU A 62 -16.81 0.93 -3.12
CA LEU A 62 -16.65 2.38 -3.29
C LEU A 62 -16.78 2.81 -4.74
N VAL A 63 -16.28 2.03 -5.69
CA VAL A 63 -16.48 2.28 -7.13
C VAL A 63 -17.96 2.24 -7.48
N ILE A 64 -18.73 1.30 -6.92
CA ILE A 64 -20.18 1.24 -7.11
C ILE A 64 -20.86 2.49 -6.51
N VAL A 65 -20.44 2.90 -5.32
CA VAL A 65 -20.97 4.12 -4.67
C VAL A 65 -20.65 5.35 -5.52
N ASP A 66 -19.42 5.50 -5.99
CA ASP A 66 -19.03 6.62 -6.87
C ASP A 66 -19.82 6.65 -8.17
N TYR A 67 -20.08 5.46 -8.74
CA TYR A 67 -20.90 5.35 -9.95
C TYR A 67 -22.33 5.85 -9.71
N ILE A 68 -22.90 5.58 -8.54
CA ILE A 68 -24.26 5.99 -8.18
C ILE A 68 -24.32 7.47 -7.79
N THR A 69 -23.38 7.94 -6.96
CA THR A 69 -23.41 9.28 -6.37
C THR A 69 -22.77 10.34 -7.26
N GLN A 70 -21.88 9.94 -8.17
CA GLN A 70 -21.09 10.84 -9.03
C GLN A 70 -20.37 11.93 -8.22
N PHE A 71 -19.88 11.60 -7.03
CA PHE A 71 -19.28 12.52 -6.09
C PHE A 71 -17.85 12.88 -6.54
N ASN A 72 -17.53 14.17 -6.59
CA ASN A 72 -16.20 14.64 -6.95
C ASN A 72 -15.53 15.33 -5.75
N LEU A 73 -14.62 14.63 -5.09
CA LEU A 73 -13.87 15.14 -3.94
C LEU A 73 -12.93 16.29 -4.28
N ILE A 74 -12.37 16.29 -5.48
CA ILE A 74 -11.42 17.32 -5.93
C ILE A 74 -12.11 18.69 -6.10
N GLY A 75 -13.41 18.71 -6.34
CA GLY A 75 -14.15 19.96 -6.44
C GLY A 75 -14.06 20.86 -5.20
N PHE A 76 -13.73 20.31 -4.05
CA PHE A 76 -13.56 21.04 -2.77
C PHE A 76 -12.12 21.45 -2.47
N LEU A 77 -11.13 21.02 -3.28
CA LEU A 77 -9.72 21.32 -3.05
C LEU A 77 -9.27 22.57 -3.82
N PRO A 78 -8.26 23.31 -3.29
CA PRO A 78 -7.64 24.43 -3.99
C PRO A 78 -7.09 24.03 -5.37
N GLU A 79 -7.06 24.99 -6.30
CA GLU A 79 -6.62 24.74 -7.69
C GLU A 79 -5.19 24.18 -7.79
N GLU A 80 -4.30 24.58 -6.88
CA GLU A 80 -2.92 24.09 -6.85
C GLU A 80 -2.84 22.57 -6.60
N VAL A 81 -3.72 22.06 -5.74
CA VAL A 81 -3.82 20.62 -5.42
C VAL A 81 -4.55 19.88 -6.54
N ARG A 82 -5.53 20.51 -7.17
CA ARG A 82 -6.29 19.95 -8.29
C ARG A 82 -5.43 19.68 -9.52
N GLN A 83 -4.46 20.53 -9.81
CA GLN A 83 -3.51 20.34 -10.92
C GLN A 83 -2.61 19.11 -10.72
N PHE A 84 -2.36 18.71 -9.48
CA PHE A 84 -1.49 17.57 -9.16
C PHE A 84 -2.23 16.23 -9.26
N PHE A 85 -3.50 16.19 -8.87
CA PHE A 85 -4.29 14.96 -8.80
C PHE A 85 -5.21 14.71 -10.01
N GLY A 86 -5.31 15.66 -10.95
CA GLY A 86 -6.21 15.59 -12.09
C GLY A 86 -7.58 16.25 -11.84
N GLU A 87 -8.45 16.22 -12.84
CA GLU A 87 -9.69 17.02 -12.83
C GLU A 87 -10.82 16.45 -11.95
N SER A 88 -10.79 15.16 -11.60
CA SER A 88 -11.80 14.55 -10.75
C SER A 88 -11.31 13.27 -10.09
N ILE A 89 -11.38 13.19 -8.76
CA ILE A 89 -11.19 11.97 -7.99
C ILE A 89 -12.47 11.75 -7.17
N GLY A 90 -13.08 10.57 -7.33
CA GLY A 90 -14.18 10.12 -6.50
C GLY A 90 -13.70 9.63 -5.12
N ILE A 91 -14.64 9.18 -4.31
CA ILE A 91 -14.35 8.57 -3.00
C ILE A 91 -13.48 7.32 -3.17
N ALA A 92 -13.77 6.50 -4.18
CA ALA A 92 -12.99 5.30 -4.50
C ALA A 92 -11.53 5.65 -4.79
N GLY A 93 -11.26 6.65 -5.64
CA GLY A 93 -9.90 7.07 -5.98
C GLY A 93 -9.10 7.57 -4.77
N PHE A 94 -9.73 8.22 -3.82
CA PHE A 94 -9.09 8.61 -2.55
C PHE A 94 -8.64 7.37 -1.75
N PHE A 95 -9.51 6.38 -1.60
CA PHE A 95 -9.17 5.13 -0.90
C PHE A 95 -8.16 4.29 -1.67
N GLU A 96 -8.19 4.30 -3.01
CA GLU A 96 -7.18 3.65 -3.85
C GLU A 96 -5.78 4.21 -3.57
N ILE A 97 -5.62 5.53 -3.48
CA ILE A 97 -4.36 6.19 -3.13
C ILE A 97 -3.91 5.81 -1.71
N LEU A 98 -4.85 5.78 -0.77
CA LEU A 98 -4.57 5.43 0.62
C LEU A 98 -4.12 3.97 0.75
N PHE A 99 -4.78 3.04 0.09
CA PHE A 99 -4.39 1.63 0.06
C PHE A 99 -3.08 1.40 -0.69
N LEU A 100 -2.86 2.10 -1.81
CA LEU A 100 -1.60 2.07 -2.52
C LEU A 100 -0.44 2.52 -1.63
N THR A 101 -0.60 3.60 -0.90
CA THR A 101 0.40 4.08 0.05
C THR A 101 0.68 3.04 1.14
N TYR A 102 -0.36 2.42 1.68
CA TYR A 102 -0.23 1.36 2.67
C TYR A 102 0.56 0.15 2.12
N GLU A 103 0.23 -0.33 0.92
CA GLU A 103 0.94 -1.44 0.28
C GLU A 103 2.40 -1.11 -0.04
N VAL A 104 2.70 0.12 -0.48
CA VAL A 104 4.09 0.58 -0.73
C VAL A 104 4.92 0.55 0.57
N VAL A 105 4.35 0.99 1.69
CA VAL A 105 5.03 0.92 3.01
C VAL A 105 5.26 -0.54 3.41
N SER A 106 4.28 -1.41 3.21
CA SER A 106 4.40 -2.85 3.49
C SER A 106 5.47 -3.52 2.62
N ILE A 107 5.51 -3.21 1.32
CA ILE A 107 6.55 -3.68 0.39
C ILE A 107 7.93 -3.24 0.87
N LEU A 108 8.09 -1.98 1.23
CA LEU A 108 9.36 -1.43 1.71
C LEU A 108 9.83 -2.14 2.99
N LYS A 109 8.92 -2.39 3.94
CA LYS A 109 9.20 -3.19 5.13
C LYS A 109 9.69 -4.59 4.76
N ASN A 110 8.97 -5.30 3.91
CA ASN A 110 9.32 -6.65 3.49
C ASN A 110 10.66 -6.70 2.73
N MET A 111 10.97 -5.68 1.92
CA MET A 111 12.27 -5.53 1.25
C MET A 111 13.42 -5.42 2.25
N VAL A 112 13.27 -4.61 3.31
CA VAL A 112 14.28 -4.48 4.36
C VAL A 112 14.49 -5.81 5.08
N LEU A 113 13.41 -6.51 5.43
CA LEU A 113 13.46 -7.80 6.10
C LEU A 113 14.04 -8.91 5.21
N CYS A 114 13.90 -8.79 3.90
CA CYS A 114 14.60 -9.65 2.93
C CYS A 114 16.11 -9.37 2.84
N GLY A 115 16.60 -8.26 3.42
CA GLY A 115 18.01 -7.88 3.42
C GLY A 115 18.42 -6.98 2.26
N LEU A 116 17.47 -6.35 1.57
CA LEU A 116 17.76 -5.38 0.51
C LEU A 116 18.34 -4.07 1.09
N PRO A 117 19.25 -3.38 0.38
CA PRO A 117 19.94 -2.17 0.87
C PRO A 117 19.03 -0.92 0.88
N VAL A 118 17.79 -1.06 1.32
CA VAL A 118 16.79 0.03 1.40
C VAL A 118 16.52 0.48 2.85
N LYS A 119 17.34 0.02 3.81
CA LYS A 119 17.20 0.32 5.25
C LYS A 119 17.15 1.83 5.54
N LYS A 120 17.95 2.64 4.83
CA LYS A 120 17.93 4.10 5.01
C LYS A 120 16.57 4.71 4.64
N VAL A 121 16.01 4.31 3.50
CA VAL A 121 14.70 4.78 3.04
C VAL A 121 13.60 4.36 4.02
N TRP A 122 13.65 3.12 4.51
CA TRP A 122 12.73 2.62 5.54
C TRP A 122 12.79 3.46 6.81
N LEU A 123 13.99 3.81 7.31
CA LEU A 123 14.14 4.64 8.51
C LEU A 123 13.48 6.02 8.35
N TYR A 124 13.64 6.67 7.18
CA TYR A 124 12.96 7.93 6.90
C TYR A 124 11.43 7.78 6.88
N VAL A 125 10.92 6.75 6.21
CA VAL A 125 9.49 6.45 6.17
C VAL A 125 8.96 6.11 7.56
N LYS A 126 9.67 5.29 8.33
CA LYS A 126 9.33 4.96 9.72
C LYS A 126 9.27 6.22 10.60
N MET A 127 10.28 7.08 10.51
CA MET A 127 10.33 8.33 11.29
C MET A 127 9.19 9.27 10.92
N PHE A 128 8.81 9.34 9.65
CA PHE A 128 7.67 10.13 9.20
C PHE A 128 6.34 9.55 9.71
N LEU A 129 6.15 8.23 9.58
CA LEU A 129 4.92 7.55 9.96
C LEU A 129 4.74 7.42 11.47
N SER A 130 5.82 7.22 12.26
CA SER A 130 5.75 7.12 13.73
C SER A 130 5.16 8.38 14.38
N LYS A 131 5.15 9.49 13.66
CA LYS A 131 4.49 10.72 14.10
C LYS A 131 2.95 10.65 13.98
N TYR A 132 2.44 9.73 13.17
CA TYR A 132 1.01 9.65 12.82
C TYR A 132 0.35 8.31 13.17
N THR A 133 1.12 7.25 13.36
CA THR A 133 0.60 5.91 13.67
C THR A 133 1.51 5.17 14.64
N ASP A 134 0.92 4.49 15.62
CA ASP A 134 1.62 3.57 16.53
C ASP A 134 1.66 2.13 15.97
N GLU A 135 1.16 1.89 14.76
CA GLU A 135 1.07 0.56 14.13
C GLU A 135 2.35 0.13 13.38
N LEU A 136 3.48 0.77 13.64
CA LEU A 136 4.75 0.40 13.02
C LEU A 136 5.37 -0.82 13.72
N PRO A 137 6.04 -1.71 12.96
CA PRO A 137 6.73 -2.85 13.56
C PRO A 137 7.82 -2.39 14.52
N ASP A 138 7.88 -3.05 15.68
CA ASP A 138 8.88 -2.78 16.70
C ASP A 138 10.30 -3.02 16.19
N ASP A 139 11.28 -2.31 16.77
CA ASP A 139 12.69 -2.40 16.39
C ASP A 139 13.29 -3.78 16.67
N ASP A 140 12.67 -4.57 17.53
CA ASP A 140 13.07 -5.94 17.87
C ASP A 140 12.99 -6.88 16.63
N GLU A 141 12.05 -6.67 15.75
CA GLU A 141 11.91 -7.45 14.50
C GLU A 141 13.05 -7.17 13.50
N LEU A 142 13.62 -5.95 13.54
CA LEU A 142 14.77 -5.55 12.70
C LEU A 142 16.10 -6.01 13.31
N ALA A 143 16.24 -6.00 14.63
CA ALA A 143 17.44 -6.43 15.33
C ALA A 143 17.67 -7.95 15.20
N ASP A 144 16.59 -8.75 15.23
CA ASP A 144 16.67 -10.20 15.04
C ASP A 144 17.11 -10.59 13.60
N THR A 145 16.85 -9.73 12.63
CA THR A 145 17.28 -9.92 11.24
C THR A 145 18.78 -9.65 11.06
N ASP A 146 19.32 -8.64 11.72
CA ASP A 146 20.76 -8.30 11.68
C ASP A 146 21.58 -9.40 12.38
N SER A 147 21.13 -9.90 13.53
CA SER A 147 21.83 -10.98 14.27
C SER A 147 21.85 -12.30 13.50
N LYS A 148 20.80 -12.62 12.75
CA LYS A 148 20.75 -13.81 11.90
C LYS A 148 21.65 -13.68 10.68
N THR A 149 21.78 -12.49 10.11
CA THR A 149 22.60 -12.25 8.91
C THR A 149 24.10 -12.36 9.25
N GLU A 150 24.55 -11.86 10.40
CA GLU A 150 25.94 -12.00 10.86
C GLU A 150 26.33 -13.47 11.12
N LYS A 151 25.37 -14.29 11.58
CA LYS A 151 25.61 -15.71 11.88
C LYS A 151 25.79 -16.61 10.63
N TYR A 152 25.41 -16.11 9.45
CA TYR A 152 25.58 -16.82 8.16
C TYR A 152 26.81 -16.36 7.37
N ILE A 153 27.48 -15.26 7.79
CA ILE A 153 28.66 -14.69 7.11
C ILE A 153 29.97 -15.07 7.87
N SER A 154 29.88 -15.51 9.10
CA SER A 154 31.01 -16.06 9.87
C SER A 154 31.10 -17.58 9.74
#